data_2942bd6062cf2fb08613635b194dc6a2
#
_entry.id   2942bd6062cf2fb08613635b194dc6a2
#
_cell.length_a   1.000
_cell.length_b   1.000
_cell.length_c   1.000
_cell.angle_alpha   90.00
_cell.angle_beta   90.00
_cell.angle_gamma   90.00
#
_symmetry.space_group_name_H-M   'P 1'
#
loop_
_entity.id
_entity.type
_entity.pdbx_description
1 polymer ?
#
loop_
_entity_poly.entity_id
_entity_poly.type
_entity_poly.pdbx_seq_one_letter_code
_entity_poly.pdbx_strand_id
1 'polypeptide(L)'
;MRRNDDTSMLEKVMLILQTFRTAGGPQRLADIARSTHLPKSTVHRLIQPLLDLNLLQRVDGGFALGLVLFELGELVPVKSQLRQAALPFMQDLFAATHQTVHLGVRDGYDVVYAEKIHGHGGVDLPSRIGGRLPLTCTGIGKALLAFALPEVLDEVLGQPLRRLTPHSITDLDLLKDEVSRVQTAGVAYDREEAAVGGCCVAAPVLVSGVAIAALSVSVPVAQFQPARLGPAVRTAALGLSRKLNRLW
;
A
#
# COMPACT_ATOMS: atom_id res chain seq x y z
N MET A 1 -17.02 4.26 20.54
CA MET A 1 -17.62 5.34 19.71
C MET A 1 -17.33 6.66 20.42
N ARG A 2 -16.21 7.34 20.08
CA ARG A 2 -15.89 8.67 20.65
C ARG A 2 -16.93 9.67 20.13
N ARG A 3 -17.48 10.53 21.00
CA ARG A 3 -18.44 11.57 20.63
C ARG A 3 -17.79 12.53 19.63
N ASN A 4 -18.51 12.92 18.59
CA ASN A 4 -18.09 13.83 17.51
C ASN A 4 -17.64 15.23 17.97
N ASP A 5 -17.86 15.59 19.23
CA ASP A 5 -17.51 16.89 19.82
C ASP A 5 -16.02 16.98 20.24
N ASP A 6 -15.34 15.84 20.43
CA ASP A 6 -13.93 15.80 20.90
C ASP A 6 -12.91 15.76 19.74
N THR A 7 -13.38 15.69 18.49
CA THR A 7 -12.49 15.63 17.32
C THR A 7 -11.92 17.01 17.02
N SER A 8 -10.60 17.14 17.03
CA SER A 8 -9.92 18.40 16.71
C SER A 8 -10.22 18.89 15.30
N MET A 9 -9.96 20.18 15.04
CA MET A 9 -10.13 20.74 13.68
C MET A 9 -9.24 20.02 12.67
N LEU A 10 -7.99 19.69 13.03
CA LEU A 10 -7.06 18.99 12.17
C LEU A 10 -7.53 17.57 11.82
N GLU A 11 -8.08 16.84 12.80
CA GLU A 11 -8.66 15.53 12.55
C GLU A 11 -9.86 15.61 11.61
N LYS A 12 -10.74 16.62 11.77
CA LYS A 12 -11.87 16.85 10.85
C LYS A 12 -11.40 17.15 9.43
N VAL A 13 -10.35 17.95 9.27
CA VAL A 13 -9.71 18.22 7.97
C VAL A 13 -9.17 16.94 7.36
N MET A 14 -8.42 16.15 8.13
CA MET A 14 -7.90 14.86 7.66
C MET A 14 -9.00 13.89 7.28
N LEU A 15 -10.10 13.81 8.03
CA LEU A 15 -11.28 13.01 7.67
C LEU A 15 -11.84 13.42 6.30
N ILE A 16 -11.97 14.73 6.02
CA ILE A 16 -12.44 15.25 4.74
C ILE A 16 -11.48 14.81 3.61
N LEU A 17 -10.18 15.06 3.76
CA LEU A 17 -9.19 14.69 2.74
C LEU A 17 -9.15 13.16 2.50
N GLN A 18 -9.32 12.36 3.55
CA GLN A 18 -9.34 10.91 3.44
C GLN A 18 -10.53 10.36 2.66
N THR A 19 -11.66 11.07 2.54
CA THR A 19 -12.80 10.61 1.74
C THR A 19 -12.45 10.42 0.27
N PHE A 20 -11.50 11.21 -0.25
CA PHE A 20 -11.03 11.11 -1.63
C PHE A 20 -10.20 9.84 -1.91
N ARG A 21 -9.78 9.12 -0.86
CA ARG A 21 -9.04 7.85 -1.05
C ARG A 21 -9.88 6.75 -1.67
N THR A 22 -11.18 6.77 -1.48
CA THR A 22 -12.11 5.71 -1.95
C THR A 22 -13.07 6.17 -3.02
N ALA A 23 -13.23 7.49 -3.22
CA ALA A 23 -14.26 8.03 -4.09
C ALA A 23 -13.96 7.88 -5.61
N GLY A 24 -12.71 7.69 -6.01
CA GLY A 24 -12.32 7.54 -7.42
C GLY A 24 -12.54 8.77 -8.31
N GLY A 25 -13.02 9.90 -7.77
CA GLY A 25 -13.31 11.13 -8.52
C GLY A 25 -13.78 12.29 -7.63
N PRO A 26 -14.30 13.36 -8.24
CA PRO A 26 -14.83 14.52 -7.51
C PRO A 26 -15.93 14.14 -6.54
N GLN A 27 -15.97 14.82 -5.39
CA GLN A 27 -16.98 14.60 -4.35
C GLN A 27 -17.82 15.84 -4.11
N ARG A 28 -19.14 15.66 -3.95
CA ARG A 28 -20.05 16.70 -3.51
C ARG A 28 -19.97 16.85 -1.99
N LEU A 29 -20.27 18.06 -1.50
CA LEU A 29 -20.30 18.35 -0.07
C LEU A 29 -21.18 17.34 0.73
N ALA A 30 -22.30 16.93 0.14
CA ALA A 30 -23.20 15.98 0.79
C ALA A 30 -22.58 14.59 0.95
N ASP A 31 -21.74 14.15 -0.01
CA ASP A 31 -21.09 12.85 0.02
C ASP A 31 -19.93 12.87 1.04
N ILE A 32 -19.17 13.96 1.08
CA ILE A 32 -18.13 14.18 2.10
C ILE A 32 -18.75 14.15 3.50
N ALA A 33 -19.88 14.86 3.71
CA ALA A 33 -20.55 14.89 5.01
C ALA A 33 -21.05 13.50 5.43
N ARG A 34 -21.57 12.72 4.48
CA ARG A 34 -22.05 11.35 4.72
C ARG A 34 -20.88 10.43 5.09
N SER A 35 -19.78 10.47 4.32
CA SER A 35 -18.61 9.60 4.53
C SER A 35 -17.84 9.92 5.82
N THR A 36 -17.81 11.19 6.22
CA THR A 36 -17.12 11.62 7.45
C THR A 36 -17.99 11.57 8.70
N HIS A 37 -19.31 11.40 8.55
CA HIS A 37 -20.31 11.56 9.62
C HIS A 37 -20.26 12.93 10.30
N LEU A 38 -19.66 13.94 9.66
CA LEU A 38 -19.65 15.32 10.16
C LEU A 38 -20.94 16.06 9.76
N PRO A 39 -21.42 17.00 10.59
CA PRO A 39 -22.53 17.89 10.20
C PRO A 39 -22.19 18.64 8.90
N LYS A 40 -23.18 18.79 8.00
CA LYS A 40 -23.00 19.52 6.73
C LYS A 40 -22.48 20.94 6.94
N SER A 41 -22.91 21.62 7.99
CA SER A 41 -22.42 22.96 8.37
C SER A 41 -20.93 22.95 8.72
N THR A 42 -20.45 21.90 9.40
CA THR A 42 -19.03 21.75 9.73
C THR A 42 -18.21 21.52 8.47
N VAL A 43 -18.65 20.59 7.58
CA VAL A 43 -17.97 20.33 6.31
C VAL A 43 -17.94 21.61 5.46
N HIS A 44 -19.06 22.31 5.33
CA HIS A 44 -19.14 23.56 4.57
C HIS A 44 -18.15 24.61 5.08
N ARG A 45 -18.05 24.78 6.39
CA ARG A 45 -17.11 25.73 7.02
C ARG A 45 -15.65 25.36 6.79
N LEU A 46 -15.33 24.06 6.71
CA LEU A 46 -13.95 23.57 6.49
C LEU A 46 -13.55 23.55 5.01
N ILE A 47 -14.49 23.42 4.09
CA ILE A 47 -14.20 23.39 2.65
C ILE A 47 -13.56 24.71 2.18
N GLN A 48 -14.05 25.88 2.63
CA GLN A 48 -13.51 27.14 2.16
C GLN A 48 -12.03 27.34 2.53
N PRO A 49 -11.59 27.18 3.78
CA PRO A 49 -10.16 27.19 4.12
C PRO A 49 -9.33 26.19 3.33
N LEU A 50 -9.87 24.99 3.03
CA LEU A 50 -9.15 23.98 2.22
C LEU A 50 -8.98 24.42 0.76
N LEU A 51 -9.95 25.16 0.20
CA LEU A 51 -9.83 25.77 -1.13
C LEU A 51 -8.82 26.92 -1.12
N ASP A 52 -8.87 27.79 -0.11
CA ASP A 52 -7.95 28.93 0.03
C ASP A 52 -6.49 28.47 0.18
N LEU A 53 -6.27 27.32 0.81
CA LEU A 53 -4.95 26.67 0.96
C LEU A 53 -4.58 25.78 -0.24
N ASN A 54 -5.40 25.71 -1.29
CA ASN A 54 -5.23 24.82 -2.43
C ASN A 54 -5.09 23.32 -2.07
N LEU A 55 -5.57 22.91 -0.87
CA LEU A 55 -5.68 21.51 -0.49
C LEU A 55 -6.87 20.81 -1.18
N LEU A 56 -7.89 21.57 -1.54
CA LEU A 56 -8.98 21.21 -2.43
C LEU A 56 -9.06 22.18 -3.60
N GLN A 57 -9.71 21.75 -4.67
CA GLN A 57 -10.08 22.59 -5.82
C GLN A 57 -11.54 22.34 -6.20
N ARG A 58 -12.20 23.35 -6.77
CA ARG A 58 -13.53 23.20 -7.37
C ARG A 58 -13.39 22.61 -8.77
N VAL A 59 -14.23 21.65 -9.06
CA VAL A 59 -14.32 21.00 -10.37
C VAL A 59 -15.78 20.75 -10.70
N ASP A 60 -16.09 20.40 -11.95
CA ASP A 60 -17.42 19.96 -12.32
C ASP A 60 -17.82 18.74 -11.49
N GLY A 61 -18.98 18.82 -10.86
CA GLY A 61 -19.47 17.76 -9.97
C GLY A 61 -19.07 17.88 -8.50
N GLY A 62 -18.24 18.88 -8.09
CA GLY A 62 -17.91 19.08 -6.67
C GLY A 62 -16.50 19.56 -6.38
N PHE A 63 -15.80 18.82 -5.53
CA PHE A 63 -14.45 19.11 -5.08
C PHE A 63 -13.51 17.96 -5.44
N ALA A 64 -12.26 18.29 -5.74
CA ALA A 64 -11.16 17.34 -5.92
C ALA A 64 -9.96 17.75 -5.04
N LEU A 65 -9.00 16.86 -4.86
CA LEU A 65 -7.74 17.20 -4.19
C LEU A 65 -6.98 18.25 -4.98
N GLY A 66 -6.42 19.25 -4.29
CA GLY A 66 -5.61 20.29 -4.88
C GLY A 66 -4.18 19.83 -5.18
N LEU A 67 -3.52 20.53 -6.13
CA LEU A 67 -2.20 20.16 -6.62
C LEU A 67 -1.11 20.26 -5.53
N VAL A 68 -1.27 21.14 -4.55
CA VAL A 68 -0.32 21.30 -3.44
C VAL A 68 -0.08 19.99 -2.67
N LEU A 69 -1.09 19.10 -2.60
CA LEU A 69 -0.91 17.79 -1.97
C LEU A 69 0.02 16.88 -2.77
N PHE A 70 0.01 16.99 -4.10
CA PHE A 70 0.96 16.29 -4.96
C PHE A 70 2.37 16.86 -4.77
N GLU A 71 2.53 18.18 -4.80
CA GLU A 71 3.83 18.86 -4.59
C GLU A 71 4.46 18.44 -3.27
N LEU A 72 3.70 18.51 -2.17
CA LEU A 72 4.18 18.07 -0.85
C LEU A 72 4.47 16.56 -0.82
N GLY A 73 3.64 15.77 -1.50
CA GLY A 73 3.83 14.32 -1.59
C GLY A 73 5.11 13.92 -2.33
N GLU A 74 5.56 14.70 -3.32
CA GLU A 74 6.81 14.44 -4.04
C GLU A 74 8.06 14.74 -3.17
N LEU A 75 7.93 15.55 -2.12
CA LEU A 75 9.01 15.84 -1.18
C LEU A 75 9.19 14.73 -0.11
N VAL A 76 8.30 13.74 -0.04
CA VAL A 76 8.43 12.62 0.90
C VAL A 76 9.64 11.76 0.51
N PRO A 77 10.70 11.62 1.36
CA PRO A 77 11.97 11.02 0.97
C PRO A 77 11.88 9.60 0.40
N VAL A 78 10.99 8.78 0.97
CA VAL A 78 10.75 7.39 0.52
C VAL A 78 10.27 7.34 -0.93
N LYS A 79 9.57 8.37 -1.41
CA LYS A 79 9.01 8.39 -2.76
C LYS A 79 10.06 8.67 -3.85
N SER A 80 10.96 9.62 -3.64
CA SER A 80 11.84 10.07 -4.74
C SER A 80 12.98 9.11 -5.01
N GLN A 81 13.80 8.80 -4.01
CA GLN A 81 15.01 7.99 -4.20
C GLN A 81 14.70 6.49 -4.38
N LEU A 82 13.85 5.91 -3.51
CA LEU A 82 13.49 4.50 -3.60
C LEU A 82 12.73 4.19 -4.89
N ARG A 83 11.75 5.03 -5.25
CA ARG A 83 10.96 4.86 -6.47
C ARG A 83 11.83 4.94 -7.72
N GLN A 84 12.71 5.95 -7.82
CA GLN A 84 13.64 6.09 -8.94
C GLN A 84 14.62 4.91 -9.03
N ALA A 85 15.12 4.43 -7.90
CA ALA A 85 15.99 3.27 -7.86
C ALA A 85 15.27 1.98 -8.29
N ALA A 86 13.99 1.82 -7.89
CA ALA A 86 13.20 0.62 -8.13
C ALA A 86 12.66 0.52 -9.56
N LEU A 87 12.38 1.64 -10.22
CA LEU A 87 11.68 1.68 -11.50
C LEU A 87 12.29 0.78 -12.58
N PRO A 88 13.62 0.74 -12.82
CA PRO A 88 14.21 -0.17 -13.80
C PRO A 88 13.93 -1.64 -13.49
N PHE A 89 14.07 -2.07 -12.24
CA PHE A 89 13.80 -3.45 -11.82
C PHE A 89 12.33 -3.83 -11.95
N MET A 90 11.42 -2.88 -11.72
CA MET A 90 9.99 -3.08 -11.94
C MET A 90 9.66 -3.21 -13.42
N GLN A 91 10.31 -2.42 -14.28
CA GLN A 91 10.16 -2.50 -15.74
C GLN A 91 10.69 -3.84 -16.28
N ASP A 92 11.83 -4.31 -15.79
CA ASP A 92 12.38 -5.62 -16.16
C ASP A 92 11.43 -6.77 -15.75
N LEU A 93 10.87 -6.69 -14.52
CA LEU A 93 9.86 -7.65 -14.06
C LEU A 93 8.61 -7.61 -14.93
N PHE A 94 8.14 -6.42 -15.28
CA PHE A 94 7.00 -6.26 -16.15
C PHE A 94 7.27 -6.83 -17.55
N ALA A 95 8.42 -6.53 -18.14
CA ALA A 95 8.82 -7.05 -19.45
C ALA A 95 8.90 -8.59 -19.46
N ALA A 96 9.37 -9.20 -18.37
CA ALA A 96 9.49 -10.65 -18.24
C ALA A 96 8.15 -11.36 -17.95
N THR A 97 7.20 -10.68 -17.34
CA THR A 97 5.97 -11.32 -16.84
C THR A 97 4.69 -10.81 -17.49
N HIS A 98 4.67 -9.57 -17.99
CA HIS A 98 3.51 -8.83 -18.47
C HIS A 98 2.39 -8.70 -17.43
N GLN A 99 2.72 -8.90 -16.16
CA GLN A 99 1.80 -8.88 -15.02
C GLN A 99 1.93 -7.58 -14.22
N THR A 100 0.98 -7.34 -13.32
CA THR A 100 1.03 -6.15 -12.47
C THR A 100 2.19 -6.24 -11.47
N VAL A 101 3.07 -5.22 -11.48
CA VAL A 101 4.23 -5.12 -10.59
C VAL A 101 4.00 -4.01 -9.58
N HIS A 102 4.30 -4.27 -8.30
CA HIS A 102 4.19 -3.26 -7.25
C HIS A 102 5.51 -3.09 -6.50
N LEU A 103 5.71 -1.86 -6.02
CA LEU A 103 6.64 -1.52 -4.95
C LEU A 103 5.82 -1.09 -3.74
N GLY A 104 6.04 -1.73 -2.60
CA GLY A 104 5.38 -1.38 -1.34
C GLY A 104 6.38 -1.13 -0.23
N VAL A 105 6.00 -0.24 0.69
CA VAL A 105 6.72 0.08 1.92
C VAL A 105 5.80 -0.11 3.12
N ARG A 106 6.37 -0.29 4.31
CA ARG A 106 5.60 -0.35 5.55
C ARG A 106 5.31 1.06 6.08
N ASP A 107 4.08 1.26 6.53
CA ASP A 107 3.72 2.40 7.37
C ASP A 107 2.70 1.94 8.43
N GLY A 108 3.15 1.88 9.68
CA GLY A 108 2.40 1.25 10.77
C GLY A 108 2.12 -0.22 10.49
N TYR A 109 0.85 -0.58 10.46
CA TYR A 109 0.35 -1.96 10.24
C TYR A 109 -0.07 -2.24 8.79
N ASP A 110 0.21 -1.31 7.89
CA ASP A 110 -0.18 -1.38 6.48
C ASP A 110 1.04 -1.39 5.54
N VAL A 111 0.84 -1.98 4.37
CA VAL A 111 1.62 -1.72 3.17
C VAL A 111 1.08 -0.46 2.51
N VAL A 112 1.94 0.49 2.20
CA VAL A 112 1.66 1.62 1.30
C VAL A 112 2.29 1.32 -0.05
N TYR A 113 1.48 1.33 -1.11
CA TYR A 113 1.97 1.12 -2.47
C TYR A 113 2.63 2.38 -2.99
N ALA A 114 3.96 2.37 -3.09
CA ALA A 114 4.75 3.51 -3.54
C ALA A 114 4.77 3.64 -5.07
N GLU A 115 4.70 2.50 -5.79
CA GLU A 115 4.66 2.45 -7.25
C GLU A 115 3.89 1.23 -7.75
N LYS A 116 3.28 1.35 -8.96
CA LYS A 116 2.54 0.27 -9.62
C LYS A 116 2.70 0.36 -11.14
N ILE A 117 3.11 -0.73 -11.76
CA ILE A 117 3.05 -0.91 -13.21
C ILE A 117 1.89 -1.85 -13.50
N HIS A 118 0.93 -1.41 -14.29
CA HIS A 118 -0.27 -2.19 -14.61
C HIS A 118 0.04 -3.29 -15.64
N GLY A 119 -0.35 -4.52 -15.34
CA GLY A 119 -0.29 -5.64 -16.28
C GLY A 119 -1.45 -5.62 -17.27
N HIS A 120 -1.30 -6.36 -18.36
CA HIS A 120 -2.34 -6.56 -19.38
C HIS A 120 -3.27 -7.71 -18.95
N GLY A 121 -4.55 -7.44 -18.72
CA GLY A 121 -5.53 -8.48 -18.36
C GLY A 121 -5.50 -8.93 -16.90
N GLY A 122 -5.10 -8.03 -16.00
CA GLY A 122 -5.02 -8.31 -14.57
C GLY A 122 -6.37 -8.41 -13.87
N VAL A 123 -6.36 -9.07 -12.71
CA VAL A 123 -7.44 -9.01 -11.72
C VAL A 123 -7.60 -7.58 -11.24
N ASP A 124 -8.84 -7.18 -10.97
CA ASP A 124 -9.11 -5.92 -10.28
C ASP A 124 -8.59 -6.02 -8.84
N LEU A 125 -7.37 -5.54 -8.65
CA LEU A 125 -6.70 -5.57 -7.36
C LEU A 125 -7.00 -4.28 -6.61
N PRO A 126 -7.29 -4.35 -5.30
CA PRO A 126 -7.57 -3.18 -4.47
C PRO A 126 -6.35 -2.27 -4.28
N SER A 127 -5.21 -2.61 -4.91
CA SER A 127 -3.96 -1.86 -4.85
C SER A 127 -3.97 -0.67 -5.81
N ARG A 128 -3.58 0.50 -5.33
CA ARG A 128 -3.30 1.71 -6.12
C ARG A 128 -2.12 2.47 -5.50
N ILE A 129 -1.44 3.29 -6.28
CA ILE A 129 -0.38 4.16 -5.75
C ILE A 129 -0.95 5.03 -4.61
N GLY A 130 -0.25 5.06 -3.47
CA GLY A 130 -0.71 5.69 -2.23
C GLY A 130 -1.83 4.92 -1.50
N GLY A 131 -2.30 3.80 -2.04
CA GLY A 131 -3.25 2.90 -1.38
C GLY A 131 -2.60 2.11 -0.24
N ARG A 132 -3.44 1.61 0.67
CA ARG A 132 -3.02 0.84 1.85
C ARG A 132 -3.74 -0.50 1.90
N LEU A 133 -3.00 -1.55 2.21
CA LEU A 133 -3.55 -2.86 2.56
C LEU A 133 -2.82 -3.40 3.80
N PRO A 134 -3.46 -4.25 4.61
CA PRO A 134 -2.83 -4.84 5.80
C PRO A 134 -1.55 -5.59 5.47
N LEU A 135 -0.51 -5.44 6.31
CA LEU A 135 0.73 -6.21 6.18
C LEU A 135 0.45 -7.72 6.17
N THR A 136 -0.45 -8.18 7.02
CA THR A 136 -0.72 -9.60 7.24
C THR A 136 -1.52 -10.28 6.12
N CYS A 137 -2.17 -9.50 5.24
CA CYS A 137 -3.01 -10.01 4.15
C CYS A 137 -2.34 -9.91 2.76
N THR A 138 -1.08 -9.49 2.68
CA THR A 138 -0.42 -9.26 1.38
C THR A 138 0.94 -9.93 1.30
N GLY A 139 1.34 -10.39 0.12
CA GLY A 139 2.69 -10.92 -0.09
C GLY A 139 3.77 -9.89 0.23
N ILE A 140 3.58 -8.62 -0.20
CA ILE A 140 4.50 -7.52 0.15
C ILE A 140 4.60 -7.38 1.67
N GLY A 141 3.47 -7.35 2.37
CA GLY A 141 3.47 -7.19 3.83
C GLY A 141 4.18 -8.33 4.54
N LYS A 142 3.94 -9.59 4.15
CA LYS A 142 4.63 -10.75 4.71
C LYS A 142 6.13 -10.73 4.41
N ALA A 143 6.53 -10.28 3.21
CA ALA A 143 7.94 -10.08 2.87
C ALA A 143 8.61 -8.99 3.72
N LEU A 144 7.90 -7.90 4.01
CA LEU A 144 8.38 -6.84 4.89
C LEU A 144 8.50 -7.32 6.34
N LEU A 145 7.51 -8.05 6.85
CA LEU A 145 7.49 -8.57 8.22
C LEU A 145 8.61 -9.59 8.46
N ALA A 146 8.88 -10.45 7.49
CA ALA A 146 9.89 -11.49 7.61
C ALA A 146 11.31 -10.95 7.83
N PHE A 147 11.57 -9.72 7.39
CA PHE A 147 12.87 -9.06 7.52
C PHE A 147 12.76 -7.70 8.24
N ALA A 148 11.71 -7.53 9.04
CA ALA A 148 11.58 -6.39 9.93
C ALA A 148 12.47 -6.55 11.17
N LEU A 149 12.68 -5.47 11.90
CA LEU A 149 13.27 -5.55 13.24
C LEU A 149 12.33 -6.35 14.16
N PRO A 150 12.86 -7.12 15.12
CA PRO A 150 12.04 -7.96 16.02
C PRO A 150 10.91 -7.18 16.71
N GLU A 151 11.19 -5.96 17.18
CA GLU A 151 10.23 -5.10 17.87
C GLU A 151 9.04 -4.74 16.97
N VAL A 152 9.30 -4.54 15.68
CA VAL A 152 8.26 -4.25 14.67
C VAL A 152 7.38 -5.47 14.42
N LEU A 153 8.02 -6.65 14.32
CA LEU A 153 7.28 -7.90 14.15
C LEU A 153 6.37 -8.17 15.35
N ASP A 154 6.90 -8.04 16.57
CA ASP A 154 6.15 -8.23 17.80
C ASP A 154 4.99 -7.24 17.93
N GLU A 155 5.21 -5.97 17.58
CA GLU A 155 4.18 -4.94 17.57
C GLU A 155 3.03 -5.29 16.61
N VAL A 156 3.34 -5.75 15.39
CA VAL A 156 2.34 -6.12 14.38
C VAL A 156 1.61 -7.40 14.80
N LEU A 157 2.31 -8.39 15.31
CA LEU A 157 1.71 -9.65 15.79
C LEU A 157 0.86 -9.45 17.05
N GLY A 158 1.08 -8.39 17.81
CA GLY A 158 0.24 -7.98 18.94
C GLY A 158 -1.09 -7.34 18.56
N GLN A 159 -1.33 -7.06 17.26
CA GLN A 159 -2.58 -6.47 16.80
C GLN A 159 -3.58 -7.55 16.34
N PRO A 160 -4.89 -7.26 16.40
CA PRO A 160 -5.89 -8.14 15.81
C PRO A 160 -5.64 -8.33 14.32
N LEU A 161 -5.57 -9.58 13.85
CA LEU A 161 -5.37 -9.90 12.45
C LEU A 161 -6.60 -9.50 11.64
N ARG A 162 -6.38 -8.70 10.61
CA ARG A 162 -7.46 -8.24 9.71
C ARG A 162 -7.79 -9.35 8.71
N ARG A 163 -9.08 -9.45 8.37
CA ARG A 163 -9.58 -10.36 7.34
C ARG A 163 -10.15 -9.56 6.18
N LEU A 164 -9.60 -9.73 4.98
CA LEU A 164 -10.10 -9.11 3.74
C LEU A 164 -10.89 -10.11 2.90
N THR A 165 -10.49 -11.38 2.94
CA THR A 165 -11.13 -12.48 2.19
C THR A 165 -11.30 -13.70 3.10
N PRO A 166 -12.05 -14.74 2.66
CA PRO A 166 -12.06 -16.02 3.36
C PRO A 166 -10.68 -16.70 3.49
N HIS A 167 -9.72 -16.34 2.61
CA HIS A 167 -8.38 -16.92 2.54
C HIS A 167 -7.34 -16.16 3.38
N SER A 168 -7.69 -14.98 3.93
CA SER A 168 -6.77 -14.21 4.79
C SER A 168 -6.39 -15.02 6.02
N ILE A 169 -5.09 -15.02 6.38
CA ILE A 169 -4.58 -15.66 7.59
C ILE A 169 -5.10 -14.88 8.80
N THR A 170 -5.87 -15.53 9.65
CA THR A 170 -6.46 -14.95 10.87
C THR A 170 -5.98 -15.66 12.14
N ASP A 171 -5.16 -16.68 11.98
CA ASP A 171 -4.50 -17.41 13.06
C ASP A 171 -3.07 -16.88 13.23
N LEU A 172 -2.69 -16.54 14.44
CA LEU A 172 -1.40 -15.92 14.76
C LEU A 172 -0.22 -16.89 14.55
N ASP A 173 -0.41 -18.16 14.90
CA ASP A 173 0.67 -19.15 14.77
C ASP A 173 0.89 -19.51 13.31
N LEU A 174 -0.17 -19.62 12.51
CA LEU A 174 -0.05 -19.76 11.05
C LEU A 174 0.66 -18.58 10.42
N LEU A 175 0.43 -17.36 10.90
CA LEU A 175 1.14 -16.18 10.38
C LEU A 175 2.62 -16.20 10.75
N LYS A 176 2.98 -16.59 11.97
CA LYS A 176 4.38 -16.75 12.41
C LYS A 176 5.11 -17.79 11.57
N ASP A 177 4.46 -18.93 11.32
CA ASP A 177 5.00 -19.99 10.47
C ASP A 177 5.21 -19.50 9.03
N GLU A 178 4.27 -18.71 8.50
CA GLU A 178 4.41 -18.12 7.16
C GLU A 178 5.58 -17.13 7.12
N VAL A 179 5.71 -16.25 8.12
CA VAL A 179 6.85 -15.30 8.24
C VAL A 179 8.18 -16.06 8.29
N SER A 180 8.28 -17.13 9.07
CA SER A 180 9.48 -17.97 9.17
C SER A 180 9.83 -18.65 7.84
N ARG A 181 8.80 -19.11 7.11
CA ARG A 181 9.00 -19.67 5.75
C ARG A 181 9.53 -18.61 4.77
N VAL A 182 8.99 -17.38 4.86
CA VAL A 182 9.47 -16.27 4.03
C VAL A 182 10.92 -15.91 4.35
N GLN A 183 11.31 -15.90 5.63
CA GLN A 183 12.72 -15.68 6.02
C GLN A 183 13.67 -16.69 5.37
N THR A 184 13.29 -17.96 5.34
CA THR A 184 14.10 -19.03 4.76
C THR A 184 14.11 -18.96 3.23
N ALA A 185 12.93 -18.76 2.60
CA ALA A 185 12.78 -18.79 1.14
C ALA A 185 13.20 -17.49 0.46
N GLY A 186 13.13 -16.34 1.17
CA GLY A 186 13.32 -15.02 0.60
C GLY A 186 12.18 -14.57 -0.32
N VAL A 187 11.03 -15.26 -0.25
CA VAL A 187 9.86 -14.99 -1.09
C VAL A 187 8.59 -15.21 -0.27
N ALA A 188 7.64 -14.30 -0.38
CA ALA A 188 6.32 -14.39 0.21
C ALA A 188 5.26 -14.59 -0.88
N TYR A 189 4.18 -15.26 -0.51
CA TYR A 189 3.04 -15.49 -1.39
C TYR A 189 1.77 -14.91 -0.76
N ASP A 190 0.92 -14.31 -1.59
CA ASP A 190 -0.46 -14.00 -1.26
C ASP A 190 -1.33 -14.91 -2.16
N ARG A 191 -2.13 -15.74 -1.53
CA ARG A 191 -3.01 -16.72 -2.18
C ARG A 191 -4.45 -16.30 -1.95
N GLU A 192 -4.90 -15.27 -2.70
CA GLU A 192 -6.23 -14.68 -2.57
C GLU A 192 -6.52 -14.05 -1.18
N GLU A 193 -5.48 -13.73 -0.41
CA GLU A 193 -5.62 -13.18 0.93
C GLU A 193 -6.05 -11.71 0.92
N ALA A 194 -5.55 -10.92 -0.06
CA ALA A 194 -5.90 -9.51 -0.23
C ALA A 194 -7.16 -9.33 -1.08
N ALA A 195 -7.37 -10.18 -2.07
CA ALA A 195 -8.54 -10.15 -2.97
C ALA A 195 -8.79 -11.54 -3.56
N VAL A 196 -10.05 -11.97 -3.58
CA VAL A 196 -10.45 -13.23 -4.24
C VAL A 196 -10.15 -13.13 -5.74
N GLY A 197 -9.63 -14.19 -6.32
CA GLY A 197 -9.21 -14.26 -7.73
C GLY A 197 -7.81 -13.71 -8.00
N GLY A 198 -7.17 -13.04 -7.02
CA GLY A 198 -5.84 -12.45 -7.15
C GLY A 198 -4.80 -13.13 -6.26
N CYS A 199 -3.65 -13.49 -6.85
CA CYS A 199 -2.50 -14.00 -6.12
C CYS A 199 -1.29 -13.10 -6.36
N CYS A 200 -0.34 -13.06 -5.43
CA CYS A 200 0.93 -12.40 -5.68
C CYS A 200 2.15 -13.18 -5.14
N VAL A 201 3.29 -12.87 -5.73
CA VAL A 201 4.61 -13.29 -5.28
C VAL A 201 5.39 -12.02 -4.94
N ALA A 202 5.97 -11.96 -3.75
CA ALA A 202 6.72 -10.80 -3.30
C ALA A 202 8.09 -11.19 -2.75
N ALA A 203 9.07 -10.28 -2.85
CA ALA A 203 10.39 -10.45 -2.24
C ALA A 203 10.82 -9.14 -1.58
N PRO A 204 11.54 -9.23 -0.43
CA PRO A 204 11.98 -8.06 0.31
C PRO A 204 13.14 -7.34 -0.40
N VAL A 205 13.15 -6.02 -0.28
CA VAL A 205 14.26 -5.16 -0.64
C VAL A 205 14.98 -4.77 0.64
N LEU A 206 16.21 -5.29 0.79
CA LEU A 206 16.96 -5.21 2.04
C LEU A 206 18.06 -4.15 1.97
N VAL A 207 18.14 -3.34 3.02
CA VAL A 207 19.29 -2.47 3.31
C VAL A 207 19.79 -2.84 4.71
N SER A 208 21.07 -3.17 4.81
CA SER A 208 21.69 -3.63 6.06
C SER A 208 20.94 -4.79 6.73
N GLY A 209 20.36 -5.69 5.93
CA GLY A 209 19.62 -6.88 6.40
C GLY A 209 18.16 -6.62 6.78
N VAL A 210 17.70 -5.37 6.80
CA VAL A 210 16.32 -4.99 7.14
C VAL A 210 15.52 -4.68 5.88
N ALA A 211 14.26 -5.13 5.83
CA ALA A 211 13.36 -4.83 4.72
C ALA A 211 12.86 -3.39 4.81
N ILE A 212 13.26 -2.56 3.86
CA ILE A 212 12.80 -1.18 3.71
C ILE A 212 11.65 -1.04 2.71
N ALA A 213 11.56 -2.00 1.79
CA ALA A 213 10.51 -2.11 0.78
C ALA A 213 10.34 -3.58 0.37
N ALA A 214 9.36 -3.87 -0.48
CA ALA A 214 9.26 -5.14 -1.18
C ALA A 214 8.74 -4.92 -2.60
N LEU A 215 9.20 -5.76 -3.54
CA LEU A 215 8.66 -5.87 -4.90
C LEU A 215 7.69 -7.04 -4.97
N SER A 216 6.63 -6.91 -5.78
CA SER A 216 5.76 -8.05 -6.08
C SER A 216 5.29 -8.08 -7.52
N VAL A 217 4.94 -9.30 -7.97
CA VAL A 217 4.18 -9.55 -9.19
C VAL A 217 2.84 -10.14 -8.78
N SER A 218 1.76 -9.54 -9.26
CA SER A 218 0.39 -9.99 -8.99
C SER A 218 -0.25 -10.53 -10.26
N VAL A 219 -0.93 -11.66 -10.12
CA VAL A 219 -1.52 -12.44 -11.23
C VAL A 219 -2.91 -12.92 -10.88
N PRO A 220 -3.77 -13.21 -11.87
CA PRO A 220 -4.96 -14.01 -11.64
C PRO A 220 -4.62 -15.37 -11.05
N VAL A 221 -5.48 -15.93 -10.18
CA VAL A 221 -5.26 -17.24 -9.54
C VAL A 221 -4.97 -18.35 -10.57
N ALA A 222 -5.63 -18.31 -11.73
CA ALA A 222 -5.42 -19.28 -12.82
C ALA A 222 -4.02 -19.20 -13.45
N GLN A 223 -3.30 -18.08 -13.28
CA GLN A 223 -1.96 -17.85 -13.80
C GLN A 223 -0.89 -17.91 -12.70
N PHE A 224 -1.27 -18.30 -11.48
CA PHE A 224 -0.37 -18.35 -10.35
C PHE A 224 0.62 -19.51 -10.48
N GLN A 225 1.85 -19.21 -10.87
CA GLN A 225 2.97 -20.13 -11.04
C GLN A 225 4.15 -19.74 -10.12
N PRO A 226 4.10 -20.09 -8.82
CA PRO A 226 5.12 -19.69 -7.83
C PRO A 226 6.54 -20.06 -8.23
N ALA A 227 6.73 -21.26 -8.81
CA ALA A 227 8.04 -21.75 -9.24
C ALA A 227 8.68 -20.88 -10.35
N ARG A 228 7.88 -20.24 -11.19
CA ARG A 228 8.34 -19.32 -12.25
C ARG A 228 8.51 -17.91 -11.74
N LEU A 229 7.50 -17.40 -10.99
CA LEU A 229 7.46 -16.01 -10.54
C LEU A 229 8.43 -15.73 -9.38
N GLY A 230 8.61 -16.70 -8.47
CA GLY A 230 9.44 -16.54 -7.28
C GLY A 230 10.89 -16.14 -7.59
N PRO A 231 11.61 -16.89 -8.43
CA PRO A 231 12.98 -16.54 -8.81
C PRO A 231 13.09 -15.17 -9.49
N ALA A 232 12.13 -14.80 -10.37
CA ALA A 232 12.14 -13.52 -11.07
C ALA A 232 12.01 -12.33 -10.09
N VAL A 233 11.00 -12.37 -9.21
CA VAL A 233 10.77 -11.32 -8.20
C VAL A 233 11.94 -11.22 -7.23
N ARG A 234 12.47 -12.36 -6.78
CA ARG A 234 13.64 -12.41 -5.88
C ARG A 234 14.87 -11.80 -6.52
N THR A 235 15.15 -12.10 -7.80
CA THR A 235 16.30 -11.55 -8.52
C THR A 235 16.19 -10.04 -8.65
N ALA A 236 15.03 -9.51 -9.02
CA ALA A 236 14.80 -8.07 -9.11
C ALA A 236 14.95 -7.38 -7.73
N ALA A 237 14.37 -7.95 -6.67
CA ALA A 237 14.49 -7.41 -5.32
C ALA A 237 15.93 -7.43 -4.80
N LEU A 238 16.71 -8.48 -5.06
CA LEU A 238 18.14 -8.55 -4.74
C LEU A 238 18.96 -7.52 -5.53
N GLY A 239 18.65 -7.31 -6.82
CA GLY A 239 19.28 -6.27 -7.64
C GLY A 239 19.06 -4.89 -7.07
N LEU A 240 17.82 -4.58 -6.73
CA LEU A 240 17.45 -3.31 -6.09
C LEU A 240 18.11 -3.15 -4.71
N SER A 241 18.13 -4.19 -3.89
CA SER A 241 18.79 -4.19 -2.57
C SER A 241 20.28 -3.84 -2.71
N ARG A 242 21.00 -4.46 -3.66
CA ARG A 242 22.42 -4.15 -3.93
C ARG A 242 22.63 -2.71 -4.38
N LYS A 243 21.72 -2.17 -5.22
CA LYS A 243 21.77 -0.77 -5.66
C LYS A 243 21.61 0.18 -4.48
N LEU A 244 20.63 -0.07 -3.61
CA LEU A 244 20.35 0.80 -2.45
C LEU A 244 21.44 0.73 -1.38
N ASN A 245 22.00 -0.45 -1.09
CA ASN A 245 23.14 -0.59 -0.17
C ASN A 245 24.42 0.11 -0.65
N ARG A 246 24.50 0.54 -1.91
CA ARG A 246 25.61 1.37 -2.42
C ARG A 246 25.31 2.87 -2.33
N LEU A 247 24.06 3.24 -2.18
CA LEU A 247 23.61 4.64 -2.15
C LEU A 247 23.47 5.17 -0.73
N TRP A 248 23.27 4.26 0.24
CA TRP A 248 23.02 4.56 1.67
C TRP A 248 24.05 3.89 2.56
#